data_0bd936ce3aee309e90748ce7c3352f59
#
_entry.id   0bd936ce3aee309e90748ce7c3352f59
#
_cell.length_a   1.000
_cell.length_b   1.000
_cell.length_c   1.000
_cell.angle_alpha   90.00
_cell.angle_beta   90.00
_cell.angle_gamma   90.00
#
_symmetry.space_group_name_H-M   'P 1'
#
loop_
_entity.id
_entity.type
_entity.pdbx_description
1 polymer ?
#
loop_
_entity_poly.entity_id
_entity_poly.type
_entity_poly.pdbx_seq_one_letter_code
_entity_poly.pdbx_strand_id
1 'polypeptide(L)'
;MKKYLFFLLVLFCVELNSQQKNDISNLSGHTLKNAVRFNFIPVGMPRNFDPDLKPTMGLLGVHYQIPINNWLYGGVGMHAAITGDQGGLFTLGAELGISKKIIRKWFLDANFHFGGGGGYRYLVNDGAFLNANIGIKYQHKKYAFGVQFSHLNFYTGEIKSDAVSLFLEIPSVFRFADYKNAQKEFTLNNQDEDNFWKKPSTKNAQQVRFDFFKPIGNSKKDNVNNQAPLTETLYVLGFEYQKYISEKSFLFIHTDAIYKGLRAGFMDLFFGAGSNIHQSKSVNLFTKLAVGAAGGRVAPEGGFMIYPSIGIDLKLTNSFAISLHSGYYRAIAGDLEAYTGGFGLKYFSNTGGTETTLNKEYKTQGIHIQLQNQTYLDVQKTDSDNVDLQLIGLRFNYDLNNTFYLIGETGFAYKGESGGYAHGIVGLGISSPAFLDEKLKAHLEFAGGAAGGAGVDTEEGIVIRPTLGLSYQLANNFSLYASGGKMISPSGNLNTTNINVGLSFGLATLRGKN
;
A
#
# COMPACT_ATOMS: atom_id res chain seq x y z
N MET A 1 -27.72 11.55 -26.94
CA MET A 1 -26.57 10.64 -26.69
C MET A 1 -25.42 10.72 -27.70
N LYS A 2 -25.62 10.95 -29.00
CA LYS A 2 -24.53 11.03 -30.00
C LYS A 2 -23.62 12.27 -29.90
N LYS A 3 -24.03 13.38 -29.29
CA LYS A 3 -23.22 14.61 -29.16
C LYS A 3 -22.18 14.58 -28.03
N TYR A 4 -22.36 13.74 -27.01
CA TYR A 4 -21.42 13.62 -25.89
C TYR A 4 -20.28 12.63 -26.16
N LEU A 5 -20.48 11.69 -27.10
CA LEU A 5 -19.44 10.76 -27.54
C LEU A 5 -18.35 11.45 -28.38
N PHE A 6 -18.72 12.53 -29.10
CA PHE A 6 -17.79 13.32 -29.91
C PHE A 6 -16.86 14.19 -29.06
N PHE A 7 -17.35 14.67 -27.90
CA PHE A 7 -16.54 15.45 -26.95
C PHE A 7 -15.51 14.60 -26.20
N LEU A 8 -15.81 13.33 -25.95
CA LEU A 8 -14.84 12.38 -25.35
C LEU A 8 -13.74 11.97 -26.34
N LEU A 9 -14.02 11.95 -27.64
CA LEU A 9 -13.05 11.61 -28.69
C LEU A 9 -12.10 12.78 -29.04
N VAL A 10 -12.52 14.02 -28.85
CA VAL A 10 -11.69 15.22 -29.10
C VAL A 10 -10.65 15.43 -27.99
N LEU A 11 -10.88 14.90 -26.78
CA LEU A 11 -9.90 14.94 -25.67
C LEU A 11 -8.73 13.97 -25.86
N PHE A 12 -8.79 13.05 -26.82
CA PHE A 12 -7.71 12.10 -27.14
C PHE A 12 -6.76 12.54 -28.26
N CYS A 13 -7.08 13.62 -28.96
CA CYS A 13 -6.22 14.19 -29.97
C CYS A 13 -5.60 15.48 -29.41
N VAL A 14 -4.38 15.43 -29.01
CA VAL A 14 -3.34 16.45 -29.02
C VAL A 14 -2.31 16.14 -27.94
N GLU A 15 -1.18 15.66 -28.36
CA GLU A 15 0.11 16.34 -28.33
C GLU A 15 1.09 15.52 -29.16
N LEU A 16 1.10 15.73 -30.46
CA LEU A 16 2.26 15.47 -31.30
C LEU A 16 3.25 16.63 -31.12
N ASN A 17 3.72 16.83 -29.88
CA ASN A 17 4.94 17.58 -29.69
C ASN A 17 6.09 16.65 -30.02
N SER A 18 6.86 17.00 -31.05
CA SER A 18 8.19 16.45 -31.32
C SER A 18 9.04 16.71 -30.07
N GLN A 19 8.98 15.82 -29.07
CA GLN A 19 9.82 15.90 -27.89
C GLN A 19 11.26 15.66 -28.37
N GLN A 20 12.10 16.68 -28.21
CA GLN A 20 13.52 16.57 -28.46
C GLN A 20 14.05 15.45 -27.53
N LYS A 21 14.49 14.33 -28.13
CA LYS A 21 15.02 13.20 -27.36
C LYS A 21 16.36 13.65 -26.75
N ASN A 22 16.42 13.63 -25.43
CA ASN A 22 17.61 13.95 -24.68
C ASN A 22 18.54 12.73 -24.62
N ASP A 23 19.84 12.96 -24.52
CA ASP A 23 20.76 11.88 -24.19
C ASP A 23 20.60 11.48 -22.71
N ILE A 24 20.62 10.17 -22.42
CA ILE A 24 20.45 9.64 -21.06
C ILE A 24 21.61 10.03 -20.14
N SER A 25 22.79 10.35 -20.68
CA SER A 25 23.95 10.85 -19.95
C SER A 25 23.66 12.19 -19.24
N ASN A 26 22.73 12.99 -19.79
CA ASN A 26 22.30 14.25 -19.20
C ASN A 26 21.25 14.07 -18.09
N LEU A 27 20.78 12.86 -17.83
CA LEU A 27 19.83 12.56 -16.78
C LEU A 27 20.56 12.31 -15.46
N SER A 28 20.65 13.31 -14.61
CA SER A 28 21.20 13.16 -13.26
C SER A 28 20.33 12.22 -12.45
N GLY A 29 20.97 11.25 -11.79
CA GLY A 29 20.29 10.24 -10.98
C GLY A 29 20.69 10.30 -9.52
N HIS A 30 19.78 9.84 -8.67
CA HIS A 30 19.97 9.70 -7.23
C HIS A 30 19.87 8.22 -6.82
N THR A 31 20.65 7.84 -5.84
CA THR A 31 20.58 6.51 -5.23
C THR A 31 20.03 6.63 -3.80
N LEU A 32 18.89 6.07 -3.57
CA LEU A 32 18.30 5.93 -2.25
C LEU A 32 18.67 4.56 -1.68
N LYS A 33 19.40 4.54 -0.57
CA LYS A 33 19.72 3.33 0.19
C LYS A 33 18.64 3.20 1.27
N ASN A 34 17.62 2.44 1.01
CA ASN A 34 16.48 2.19 1.90
C ASN A 34 16.56 0.79 2.53
N ALA A 35 15.64 0.50 3.43
CA ALA A 35 15.49 -0.83 4.01
C ALA A 35 14.02 -1.19 4.16
N VAL A 36 13.73 -2.49 4.06
CA VAL A 36 12.47 -3.06 4.52
C VAL A 36 12.73 -3.75 5.85
N ARG A 37 12.06 -3.28 6.92
CA ARG A 37 12.15 -3.88 8.25
C ARG A 37 10.90 -4.72 8.51
N PHE A 38 11.11 -5.96 8.88
CA PHE A 38 10.10 -6.85 9.45
C PHE A 38 10.32 -6.91 10.95
N ASN A 39 9.29 -6.70 11.76
CA ASN A 39 9.36 -6.84 13.20
C ASN A 39 8.23 -7.71 13.73
N PHE A 40 8.46 -8.37 14.85
CA PHE A 40 7.45 -9.14 15.57
C PHE A 40 7.38 -8.65 17.01
N ILE A 41 6.18 -8.22 17.43
CA ILE A 41 5.92 -7.66 18.75
C ILE A 41 4.92 -8.56 19.47
N PRO A 42 5.30 -9.24 20.57
CA PRO A 42 4.36 -9.96 21.43
C PRO A 42 3.67 -8.97 22.37
N VAL A 43 2.43 -8.62 22.06
CA VAL A 43 1.63 -7.62 22.79
C VAL A 43 0.88 -8.29 23.92
N GLY A 44 1.08 -7.86 25.18
CA GLY A 44 0.28 -8.27 26.32
C GLY A 44 -1.13 -7.70 26.22
N MET A 45 -2.15 -8.57 26.36
CA MET A 45 -3.55 -8.17 26.24
C MET A 45 -4.14 -7.75 27.59
N PRO A 46 -5.12 -6.81 27.59
CA PRO A 46 -5.70 -6.22 28.80
C PRO A 46 -6.74 -7.15 29.48
N ARG A 47 -6.32 -8.28 30.00
CA ARG A 47 -7.19 -9.28 30.63
C ARG A 47 -7.91 -8.80 31.90
N ASN A 48 -7.46 -7.72 32.51
CA ASN A 48 -8.19 -7.06 33.60
C ASN A 48 -9.47 -6.37 33.09
N PHE A 49 -9.47 -5.96 31.82
CA PHE A 49 -10.62 -5.36 31.14
C PHE A 49 -11.52 -6.45 30.52
N ASP A 50 -10.95 -7.45 29.86
CA ASP A 50 -11.65 -8.58 29.27
C ASP A 50 -10.88 -9.89 29.59
N PRO A 51 -11.36 -10.69 30.58
CA PRO A 51 -10.70 -11.93 31.01
C PRO A 51 -10.64 -13.04 29.96
N ASP A 52 -11.54 -13.01 28.96
CA ASP A 52 -11.65 -14.04 27.93
C ASP A 52 -10.59 -13.88 26.83
N LEU A 53 -9.89 -12.74 26.78
CA LEU A 53 -8.80 -12.53 25.84
C LEU A 53 -7.65 -13.50 26.07
N LYS A 54 -7.07 -14.03 24.98
CA LYS A 54 -5.77 -14.70 25.06
C LYS A 54 -4.73 -13.73 25.66
N PRO A 55 -3.79 -14.23 26.47
CA PRO A 55 -2.86 -13.35 27.22
C PRO A 55 -1.95 -12.52 26.32
N THR A 56 -1.70 -12.98 25.09
CA THR A 56 -0.81 -12.30 24.15
C THR A 56 -1.35 -12.31 22.74
N MET A 57 -1.15 -11.20 22.04
CA MET A 57 -1.35 -11.04 20.61
C MET A 57 0.02 -10.83 19.95
N GLY A 58 0.30 -11.51 18.83
CA GLY A 58 1.51 -11.26 18.05
C GLY A 58 1.23 -10.32 16.90
N LEU A 59 1.91 -9.17 16.87
CA LEU A 59 1.88 -8.24 15.75
C LEU A 59 3.10 -8.44 14.85
N LEU A 60 2.86 -8.73 13.57
CA LEU A 60 3.88 -8.67 12.51
C LEU A 60 3.84 -7.30 11.87
N GLY A 61 4.96 -6.59 11.90
CA GLY A 61 5.12 -5.28 11.25
C GLY A 61 5.99 -5.35 10.02
N VAL A 62 5.68 -4.51 9.06
CA VAL A 62 6.50 -4.26 7.86
C VAL A 62 6.65 -2.77 7.67
N HIS A 63 7.89 -2.30 7.66
CA HIS A 63 8.23 -0.87 7.56
C HIS A 63 9.15 -0.64 6.39
N TYR A 64 8.89 0.41 5.62
CA TYR A 64 9.77 0.90 4.58
C TYR A 64 10.51 2.13 5.10
N GLN A 65 11.82 1.99 5.32
CA GLN A 65 12.68 2.99 5.95
C GLN A 65 13.54 3.69 4.92
N ILE A 66 13.58 5.01 4.99
CA ILE A 66 14.31 5.92 4.10
C ILE A 66 15.32 6.70 4.95
N PRO A 67 16.63 6.59 4.69
CA PRO A 67 17.62 7.39 5.41
C PRO A 67 17.48 8.86 5.04
N ILE A 68 17.38 9.70 6.06
CA ILE A 68 17.42 11.17 5.94
C ILE A 68 18.87 11.62 5.97
N ASN A 69 19.69 10.98 6.82
CA ASN A 69 21.12 11.17 6.88
C ASN A 69 21.82 9.89 7.41
N ASN A 70 23.09 9.97 7.84
CA ASN A 70 23.89 8.81 8.26
C ASN A 70 23.38 8.13 9.55
N TRP A 71 22.52 8.78 10.31
CA TRP A 71 22.03 8.28 11.61
C TRP A 71 20.51 8.42 11.82
N LEU A 72 19.83 9.27 11.02
CA LEU A 72 18.41 9.53 11.09
C LEU A 72 17.71 8.89 9.89
N TYR A 73 16.59 8.22 10.12
CA TYR A 73 15.71 7.70 9.08
C TYR A 73 14.25 8.02 9.38
N GLY A 74 13.46 8.14 8.34
CA GLY A 74 12.01 8.19 8.40
C GLY A 74 11.41 7.04 7.61
N GLY A 75 10.12 6.80 7.77
CA GLY A 75 9.48 5.73 7.03
C GLY A 75 7.98 5.67 7.21
N VAL A 76 7.40 4.65 6.61
CA VAL A 76 6.00 4.25 6.80
C VAL A 76 5.96 2.77 7.12
N GLY A 77 5.00 2.36 7.93
CA GLY A 77 4.87 0.97 8.33
C GLY A 77 3.44 0.57 8.61
N MET A 78 3.21 -0.73 8.54
CA MET A 78 1.96 -1.37 8.90
C MET A 78 2.25 -2.50 9.87
N HIS A 79 1.31 -2.77 10.79
CA HIS A 79 1.30 -4.01 11.57
C HIS A 79 -0.01 -4.75 11.30
N ALA A 80 0.05 -6.06 11.45
CA ALA A 80 -1.11 -6.93 11.41
C ALA A 80 -1.02 -7.98 12.52
N ALA A 81 -2.14 -8.27 13.17
CA ALA A 81 -2.21 -9.39 14.11
C ALA A 81 -2.10 -10.71 13.36
N ILE A 82 -1.21 -11.59 13.84
CA ILE A 82 -0.99 -12.93 13.28
C ILE A 82 -1.15 -14.06 14.32
N THR A 83 -1.19 -13.74 15.60
CA THR A 83 -1.49 -14.69 16.69
C THR A 83 -2.37 -14.02 17.75
N GLY A 84 -2.98 -14.80 18.61
CA GLY A 84 -3.99 -14.34 19.59
C GLY A 84 -5.39 -14.55 19.05
N ASP A 85 -6.32 -13.62 19.34
CA ASP A 85 -7.71 -13.68 18.90
C ASP A 85 -8.13 -12.45 18.08
N GLN A 86 -7.18 -11.54 17.78
CA GLN A 86 -7.45 -10.25 17.17
C GLN A 86 -7.11 -10.22 15.66
N GLY A 87 -7.35 -11.33 14.96
CA GLY A 87 -7.22 -11.36 13.51
C GLY A 87 -8.10 -10.29 12.85
N GLY A 88 -7.49 -9.45 12.00
CA GLY A 88 -8.13 -8.26 11.45
C GLY A 88 -7.78 -6.96 12.20
N LEU A 89 -6.93 -7.00 13.22
CA LEU A 89 -6.29 -5.80 13.73
C LEU A 89 -5.13 -5.43 12.82
N PHE A 90 -5.27 -4.28 12.15
CA PHE A 90 -4.27 -3.69 11.27
C PHE A 90 -3.95 -2.27 11.70
N THR A 91 -2.71 -1.82 11.46
CA THR A 91 -2.30 -0.43 11.68
C THR A 91 -1.54 0.11 10.48
N LEU A 92 -1.59 1.42 10.27
CA LEU A 92 -0.76 2.16 9.33
C LEU A 92 -0.22 3.39 10.03
N GLY A 93 1.06 3.71 9.84
CA GLY A 93 1.63 4.90 10.45
C GLY A 93 2.94 5.36 9.82
N ALA A 94 3.40 6.51 10.30
CA ALA A 94 4.70 7.08 10.01
C ALA A 94 5.71 6.70 11.08
N GLU A 95 6.95 6.44 10.67
CA GLU A 95 8.07 6.11 11.53
C GLU A 95 9.15 7.19 11.45
N LEU A 96 9.74 7.51 12.59
CA LEU A 96 10.97 8.28 12.67
C LEU A 96 11.92 7.58 13.63
N GLY A 97 13.20 7.44 13.24
CA GLY A 97 14.14 6.71 14.06
C GLY A 97 15.58 7.10 13.82
N ILE A 98 16.41 6.69 14.76
CA ILE A 98 17.86 6.87 14.74
C ILE A 98 18.55 5.52 14.74
N SER A 99 19.65 5.41 14.01
CA SER A 99 20.50 4.22 13.96
C SER A 99 21.96 4.67 14.03
N LYS A 100 22.56 4.59 15.21
CA LYS A 100 23.92 5.08 15.48
C LYS A 100 24.87 3.93 15.73
N LYS A 101 25.97 3.91 14.95
CA LYS A 101 27.01 2.89 15.12
C LYS A 101 27.69 3.05 16.50
N ILE A 102 27.76 1.94 17.26
CA ILE A 102 28.44 1.86 18.56
C ILE A 102 29.85 1.31 18.36
N ILE A 103 29.95 0.10 17.82
CA ILE A 103 31.23 -0.59 17.61
C ILE A 103 31.12 -1.58 16.44
N ARG A 104 32.14 -1.66 15.58
CA ARG A 104 32.22 -2.59 14.43
C ARG A 104 30.92 -2.66 13.63
N LYS A 105 30.12 -3.71 13.84
CA LYS A 105 28.84 -4.00 13.15
C LYS A 105 27.61 -3.80 14.03
N TRP A 106 27.78 -3.28 15.24
CA TRP A 106 26.72 -3.04 16.21
C TRP A 106 26.27 -1.59 16.18
N PHE A 107 24.97 -1.40 16.23
CA PHE A 107 24.31 -0.10 16.22
C PHE A 107 23.33 -0.02 17.39
N LEU A 108 23.21 1.13 18.01
CA LEU A 108 22.04 1.53 18.79
C LEU A 108 20.96 1.94 17.80
N ASP A 109 19.76 1.40 17.96
CA ASP A 109 18.61 1.71 17.14
C ASP A 109 17.46 2.13 18.05
N ALA A 110 16.84 3.28 17.76
CA ALA A 110 15.65 3.73 18.47
C ALA A 110 14.71 4.40 17.48
N ASN A 111 13.44 4.09 17.59
CA ASN A 111 12.41 4.67 16.72
C ASN A 111 11.09 4.80 17.45
N PHE A 112 10.22 5.62 16.88
CA PHE A 112 8.81 5.62 17.19
C PHE A 112 8.00 5.53 15.89
N HIS A 113 6.89 4.81 15.98
CA HIS A 113 5.91 4.63 14.92
C HIS A 113 4.56 5.10 15.45
N PHE A 114 4.00 6.13 14.83
CA PHE A 114 2.72 6.73 15.16
C PHE A 114 1.75 6.58 14.01
N GLY A 115 0.50 6.25 14.30
CA GLY A 115 -0.51 6.12 13.27
C GLY A 115 -1.91 5.81 13.76
N GLY A 116 -2.68 5.25 12.85
CA GLY A 116 -4.05 4.80 13.06
C GLY A 116 -4.20 3.31 12.82
N GLY A 117 -5.20 2.72 13.43
CA GLY A 117 -5.47 1.31 13.22
C GLY A 117 -6.54 0.74 14.14
N GLY A 118 -6.73 -0.54 14.02
CA GLY A 118 -7.66 -1.28 14.84
C GLY A 118 -8.26 -2.46 14.10
N GLY A 119 -9.40 -2.89 14.57
CA GLY A 119 -10.17 -4.05 14.15
C GLY A 119 -11.17 -4.40 15.25
N TYR A 120 -10.81 -4.10 16.48
CA TYR A 120 -11.58 -4.35 17.69
C TYR A 120 -11.74 -3.03 18.45
N ARG A 121 -12.76 -2.22 18.05
CA ARG A 121 -12.97 -0.86 18.57
C ARG A 121 -12.94 -0.79 20.10
N TYR A 122 -13.54 -1.75 20.80
CA TYR A 122 -13.56 -1.78 22.26
C TYR A 122 -12.17 -1.88 22.91
N LEU A 123 -11.15 -2.34 22.18
CA LEU A 123 -9.75 -2.42 22.64
C LEU A 123 -8.91 -1.21 22.22
N VAL A 124 -9.26 -0.56 21.12
CA VAL A 124 -8.41 0.49 20.51
C VAL A 124 -9.10 1.87 20.46
N ASN A 125 -10.40 1.94 20.68
CA ASN A 125 -11.28 3.12 20.66
C ASN A 125 -11.08 4.00 19.39
N ASP A 126 -10.33 5.11 19.48
CA ASP A 126 -10.03 5.99 18.35
C ASP A 126 -9.11 5.35 17.29
N GLY A 127 -8.29 4.39 17.71
CA GLY A 127 -7.28 3.75 16.88
C GLY A 127 -5.92 4.42 16.85
N ALA A 128 -5.77 5.60 17.48
CA ALA A 128 -4.45 6.25 17.59
C ALA A 128 -3.49 5.41 18.42
N PHE A 129 -2.34 5.06 17.84
CA PHE A 129 -1.32 4.31 18.55
C PHE A 129 0.07 4.95 18.43
N LEU A 130 0.89 4.70 19.43
CA LEU A 130 2.33 4.91 19.41
C LEU A 130 3.03 3.59 19.73
N ASN A 131 4.01 3.21 18.91
CA ASN A 131 4.94 2.14 19.21
C ASN A 131 6.36 2.74 19.27
N ALA A 132 6.90 2.89 20.48
CA ALA A 132 8.24 3.39 20.72
C ALA A 132 9.18 2.20 20.96
N ASN A 133 10.34 2.21 20.30
CA ASN A 133 11.30 1.13 20.34
C ASN A 133 12.70 1.63 20.63
N ILE A 134 13.46 0.86 21.41
CA ILE A 134 14.89 1.07 21.63
C ILE A 134 15.59 -0.29 21.71
N GLY A 135 16.73 -0.44 21.03
CA GLY A 135 17.42 -1.72 21.02
C GLY A 135 18.76 -1.70 20.34
N ILE A 136 19.27 -2.87 20.09
CA ILE A 136 20.55 -3.11 19.43
C ILE A 136 20.34 -3.84 18.09
N LYS A 137 21.10 -3.39 17.09
CA LYS A 137 21.08 -3.91 15.74
C LYS A 137 22.47 -4.44 15.37
N TYR A 138 22.53 -5.64 14.81
CA TYR A 138 23.74 -6.21 14.22
C TYR A 138 23.65 -6.20 12.70
N GLN A 139 24.57 -5.48 12.06
CA GLN A 139 24.65 -5.39 10.59
C GLN A 139 25.46 -6.56 10.02
N HIS A 140 24.80 -7.43 9.27
CA HIS A 140 25.45 -8.42 8.41
C HIS A 140 25.67 -7.87 7.00
N LYS A 141 26.35 -8.60 6.11
CA LYS A 141 26.69 -8.13 4.75
C LYS A 141 25.47 -7.72 3.92
N LYS A 142 24.37 -8.45 4.01
CA LYS A 142 23.17 -8.30 3.18
C LYS A 142 21.89 -7.99 3.96
N TYR A 143 21.92 -8.02 5.28
CA TYR A 143 20.76 -7.79 6.15
C TYR A 143 21.22 -7.34 7.53
N ALA A 144 20.31 -6.80 8.30
CA ALA A 144 20.54 -6.56 9.73
C ALA A 144 19.43 -7.21 10.54
N PHE A 145 19.75 -7.61 11.75
CA PHE A 145 18.77 -8.12 12.71
C PHE A 145 19.03 -7.52 14.08
N GLY A 146 18.00 -7.46 14.87
CA GLY A 146 18.11 -6.86 16.19
C GLY A 146 17.03 -7.29 17.15
N VAL A 147 17.28 -6.91 18.39
CA VAL A 147 16.38 -7.07 19.53
C VAL A 147 16.11 -5.68 20.08
N GLN A 148 14.88 -5.38 20.38
CA GLN A 148 14.47 -4.08 20.91
C GLN A 148 13.43 -4.24 22.03
N PHE A 149 13.43 -3.33 22.95
CA PHE A 149 12.32 -3.09 23.87
C PHE A 149 11.29 -2.23 23.14
N SER A 150 10.04 -2.65 23.12
CA SER A 150 8.92 -2.00 22.44
C SER A 150 7.87 -1.61 23.46
N HIS A 151 7.44 -0.35 23.42
CA HIS A 151 6.31 0.17 24.18
C HIS A 151 5.19 0.51 23.18
N LEU A 152 4.14 -0.33 23.14
CA LEU A 152 2.95 -0.12 22.31
C LEU A 152 1.82 0.44 23.18
N ASN A 153 1.22 1.55 22.75
CA ASN A 153 0.12 2.20 23.45
C ASN A 153 -0.94 2.70 22.46
N PHE A 154 -2.17 2.20 22.59
CA PHE A 154 -3.35 2.81 21.97
C PHE A 154 -3.89 3.86 22.94
N TYR A 155 -3.75 5.14 22.62
CA TYR A 155 -3.93 6.26 23.55
C TYR A 155 -5.27 6.30 24.28
N THR A 156 -6.36 6.05 23.56
CA THR A 156 -7.73 6.06 24.10
C THR A 156 -8.30 4.65 24.26
N GLY A 157 -7.50 3.62 23.93
CA GLY A 157 -7.86 2.21 24.05
C GLY A 157 -7.28 1.54 25.29
N GLU A 158 -7.58 0.26 25.41
CA GLU A 158 -7.16 -0.58 26.53
C GLU A 158 -5.80 -1.25 26.31
N ILE A 159 -5.31 -1.34 25.07
CA ILE A 159 -4.03 -2.00 24.75
C ILE A 159 -2.88 -1.08 25.10
N LYS A 160 -2.14 -1.48 26.16
CA LYS A 160 -0.85 -0.89 26.58
C LYS A 160 0.09 -2.03 26.92
N SER A 161 1.21 -2.14 26.23
CA SER A 161 2.08 -3.30 26.38
C SER A 161 3.54 -2.94 26.22
N ASP A 162 4.34 -3.46 27.13
CA ASP A 162 5.79 -3.47 27.07
C ASP A 162 6.27 -4.87 26.68
N ALA A 163 7.15 -4.96 25.71
CA ALA A 163 7.61 -6.25 25.20
C ALA A 163 9.04 -6.19 24.67
N VAL A 164 9.70 -7.33 24.68
CA VAL A 164 10.91 -7.54 23.88
C VAL A 164 10.47 -8.02 22.49
N SER A 165 10.88 -7.29 21.48
CA SER A 165 10.56 -7.58 20.08
C SER A 165 11.81 -7.85 19.25
N LEU A 166 11.63 -8.56 18.15
CA LEU A 166 12.69 -8.92 17.21
C LEU A 166 12.44 -8.22 15.88
N PHE A 167 13.52 -7.88 15.18
CA PHE A 167 13.40 -7.34 13.83
C PHE A 167 14.49 -7.82 12.88
N LEU A 168 14.14 -7.85 11.59
CA LEU A 168 15.01 -8.13 10.46
C LEU A 168 14.92 -6.96 9.47
N GLU A 169 16.05 -6.38 9.09
CA GLU A 169 16.14 -5.39 8.03
C GLU A 169 16.79 -5.97 6.78
N ILE A 170 16.14 -5.76 5.65
CA ILE A 170 16.64 -6.12 4.33
C ILE A 170 16.96 -4.83 3.59
N PRO A 171 18.24 -4.49 3.37
CA PRO A 171 18.62 -3.32 2.60
C PRO A 171 18.12 -3.42 1.17
N SER A 172 17.68 -2.31 0.64
CA SER A 172 17.24 -2.15 -0.74
C SER A 172 17.88 -0.91 -1.35
N VAL A 173 17.98 -0.87 -2.66
CA VAL A 173 18.51 0.27 -3.40
C VAL A 173 17.48 0.67 -4.44
N PHE A 174 17.12 1.93 -4.44
CA PHE A 174 16.22 2.50 -5.42
C PHE A 174 16.92 3.66 -6.15
N ARG A 175 16.85 3.67 -7.49
CA ARG A 175 17.42 4.72 -8.34
C ARG A 175 16.32 5.54 -8.96
N PHE A 176 16.45 6.85 -8.88
CA PHE A 176 15.47 7.79 -9.41
C PHE A 176 16.16 9.07 -9.89
N ALA A 177 15.46 9.83 -10.69
CA ALA A 177 15.83 11.20 -11.07
C ALA A 177 14.87 12.19 -10.40
N ASP A 178 15.24 13.47 -10.38
CA ASP A 178 14.36 14.53 -9.90
C ASP A 178 13.05 14.56 -10.69
N TYR A 179 11.96 14.87 -10.01
CA TYR A 179 10.61 14.87 -10.59
C TYR A 179 10.46 15.83 -11.80
N LYS A 180 11.24 16.93 -11.86
CA LYS A 180 11.29 17.83 -13.04
C LYS A 180 11.66 17.13 -14.35
N ASN A 181 12.20 15.91 -14.25
CA ASN A 181 12.52 15.05 -15.40
C ASN A 181 11.43 14.03 -15.70
N ALA A 182 10.29 14.04 -14.99
CA ALA A 182 9.16 13.15 -15.28
C ALA A 182 8.63 13.37 -16.70
N GLN A 183 8.18 12.27 -17.32
CA GLN A 183 7.57 12.21 -18.65
C GLN A 183 8.49 12.63 -19.82
N LYS A 184 9.81 12.80 -19.61
CA LYS A 184 10.77 13.10 -20.67
C LYS A 184 11.27 11.83 -21.35
N GLU A 185 11.60 11.95 -22.65
CA GLU A 185 12.17 10.87 -23.45
C GLU A 185 13.69 10.99 -23.55
N PHE A 186 14.35 9.84 -23.54
CA PHE A 186 15.81 9.73 -23.59
C PHE A 186 16.23 8.64 -24.58
N THR A 187 17.42 8.84 -25.18
CA THR A 187 18.11 7.84 -26.00
C THR A 187 19.40 7.41 -25.33
N LEU A 188 19.76 6.14 -25.49
CA LEU A 188 21.04 5.62 -25.04
C LEU A 188 22.02 5.66 -26.22
N ASN A 189 23.04 6.51 -26.15
CA ASN A 189 24.15 6.52 -27.08
C ASN A 189 25.25 5.59 -26.58
N ASN A 190 25.77 4.73 -27.45
CA ASN A 190 26.72 3.65 -27.09
C ASN A 190 28.09 4.12 -26.55
N GLN A 191 28.35 5.44 -26.50
CA GLN A 191 29.66 6.01 -26.16
C GLN A 191 29.86 6.30 -24.66
N ASP A 192 28.81 6.24 -23.83
CA ASP A 192 28.91 6.61 -22.42
C ASP A 192 29.22 5.39 -21.54
N GLU A 193 30.51 5.10 -21.32
CA GLU A 193 30.94 4.01 -20.43
C GLU A 193 30.62 4.26 -18.95
N ASP A 194 30.56 5.51 -18.49
CA ASP A 194 30.36 5.90 -17.08
C ASP A 194 28.97 6.46 -16.73
N ASN A 195 27.92 6.04 -17.43
CA ASN A 195 26.58 6.53 -17.17
C ASN A 195 25.99 5.95 -15.86
N PHE A 196 25.44 6.83 -14.99
CA PHE A 196 24.73 6.45 -13.75
C PHE A 196 23.66 5.35 -13.96
N TRP A 197 22.97 5.39 -15.11
CA TRP A 197 21.88 4.48 -15.46
C TRP A 197 22.35 3.17 -16.12
N LYS A 198 23.64 3.03 -16.44
CA LYS A 198 24.22 1.79 -16.96
C LYS A 198 24.32 0.72 -15.85
N LYS A 199 23.17 0.24 -15.43
CA LYS A 199 22.96 -0.78 -14.39
C LYS A 199 21.84 -1.71 -14.82
N PRO A 200 21.77 -2.95 -14.27
CA PRO A 200 20.66 -3.86 -14.55
C PRO A 200 19.31 -3.21 -14.20
N SER A 201 18.39 -3.26 -15.15
CA SER A 201 17.00 -2.87 -14.90
C SER A 201 16.30 -3.96 -14.08
N THR A 202 15.32 -3.56 -13.27
CA THR A 202 14.50 -4.48 -12.51
C THR A 202 13.13 -4.60 -13.18
N LYS A 203 12.75 -5.83 -13.53
CA LYS A 203 11.39 -6.12 -13.99
C LYS A 203 10.44 -6.08 -12.80
N ASN A 204 9.33 -5.38 -12.97
CA ASN A 204 8.26 -5.27 -11.99
C ASN A 204 6.92 -5.57 -12.67
N ALA A 205 5.91 -5.96 -11.88
CA ALA A 205 4.53 -5.98 -12.34
C ALA A 205 3.62 -5.39 -11.27
N GLN A 206 2.57 -4.73 -11.73
CA GLN A 206 1.50 -4.16 -10.91
C GLN A 206 0.19 -4.72 -11.42
N GLN A 207 -0.69 -5.14 -10.52
CA GLN A 207 -1.94 -5.78 -10.88
C GLN A 207 -3.08 -5.24 -10.00
N VAL A 208 -4.14 -4.78 -10.64
CA VAL A 208 -5.44 -4.61 -9.98
C VAL A 208 -6.20 -5.92 -10.12
N ARG A 209 -6.78 -6.39 -9.01
CA ARG A 209 -7.40 -7.71 -8.89
C ARG A 209 -8.87 -7.57 -8.53
N PHE A 210 -9.69 -8.47 -9.09
CA PHE A 210 -11.08 -8.68 -8.76
C PHE A 210 -11.26 -10.16 -8.45
N ASP A 211 -11.37 -10.46 -7.16
CA ASP A 211 -11.39 -11.84 -6.69
C ASP A 211 -12.72 -12.18 -6.02
N PHE A 212 -13.03 -13.44 -6.00
CA PHE A 212 -14.09 -13.99 -5.20
C PHE A 212 -13.53 -15.11 -4.31
N PHE A 213 -13.99 -15.12 -3.06
CA PHE A 213 -13.65 -16.15 -2.09
C PHE A 213 -14.92 -16.92 -1.77
N LYS A 214 -14.90 -18.23 -2.02
CA LYS A 214 -15.98 -19.14 -1.63
C LYS A 214 -15.58 -19.84 -0.34
N PRO A 215 -16.11 -19.41 0.81
CA PRO A 215 -15.84 -20.06 2.09
C PRO A 215 -16.28 -21.52 2.07
N ILE A 216 -15.52 -22.34 2.77
CA ILE A 216 -15.76 -23.77 2.94
C ILE A 216 -15.49 -24.18 4.40
N GLY A 217 -15.75 -25.45 4.71
CA GLY A 217 -15.47 -25.99 6.04
C GLY A 217 -16.30 -25.30 7.13
N ASN A 218 -15.65 -25.03 8.24
CA ASN A 218 -16.27 -24.41 9.43
C ASN A 218 -16.09 -22.88 9.45
N SER A 219 -15.84 -22.25 8.31
CA SER A 219 -15.68 -20.79 8.22
C SER A 219 -16.84 -20.04 8.87
N LYS A 220 -16.52 -19.05 9.71
CA LYS A 220 -17.49 -18.31 10.52
C LYS A 220 -17.38 -16.80 10.30
N LYS A 221 -18.50 -16.12 10.51
CA LYS A 221 -18.55 -14.66 10.63
C LYS A 221 -18.00 -14.25 12.00
N ASP A 222 -17.23 -13.19 12.03
CA ASP A 222 -16.83 -12.57 13.28
C ASP A 222 -17.92 -11.60 13.72
N ASN A 223 -18.85 -12.13 14.51
CA ASN A 223 -19.79 -11.34 15.30
C ASN A 223 -19.45 -11.56 16.76
N VAL A 224 -19.22 -10.51 17.48
CA VAL A 224 -18.80 -10.51 18.90
C VAL A 224 -19.68 -11.43 19.79
N ASN A 225 -20.91 -11.72 19.38
CA ASN A 225 -21.86 -12.55 20.14
C ASN A 225 -22.45 -13.74 19.36
N ASN A 226 -22.12 -13.93 18.10
CA ASN A 226 -22.69 -15.03 17.31
C ASN A 226 -21.82 -15.34 16.09
N GLN A 227 -20.93 -16.31 16.22
CA GLN A 227 -20.09 -16.83 15.12
C GLN A 227 -20.93 -17.69 14.17
N ALA A 228 -21.84 -17.05 13.43
CA ALA A 228 -22.65 -17.72 12.44
C ALA A 228 -21.78 -18.30 11.31
N PRO A 229 -22.19 -19.41 10.67
CA PRO A 229 -21.49 -19.93 9.50
C PRO A 229 -21.36 -18.89 8.40
N LEU A 230 -20.18 -18.82 7.79
CA LEU A 230 -19.90 -17.96 6.64
C LEU A 230 -20.15 -18.75 5.36
N THR A 231 -21.29 -18.54 4.74
CA THR A 231 -21.73 -19.28 3.55
C THR A 231 -21.75 -18.43 2.28
N GLU A 232 -21.72 -17.12 2.44
CA GLU A 232 -21.74 -16.14 1.35
C GLU A 232 -20.45 -16.16 0.57
N THR A 233 -20.51 -15.95 -0.73
CA THR A 233 -19.32 -15.66 -1.54
C THR A 233 -18.89 -14.22 -1.29
N LEU A 234 -17.63 -14.04 -0.92
CA LEU A 234 -17.04 -12.73 -0.69
C LEU A 234 -16.41 -12.23 -2.00
N TYR A 235 -16.68 -10.99 -2.37
CA TYR A 235 -16.07 -10.33 -3.52
C TYR A 235 -15.13 -9.25 -3.01
N VAL A 236 -13.88 -9.31 -3.48
CA VAL A 236 -12.82 -8.42 -3.01
C VAL A 236 -12.13 -7.72 -4.17
N LEU A 237 -11.76 -6.47 -3.93
CA LEU A 237 -10.93 -5.66 -4.81
C LEU A 237 -9.53 -5.58 -4.20
N GLY A 238 -8.51 -5.84 -5.00
CA GLY A 238 -7.15 -5.88 -4.52
C GLY A 238 -6.12 -5.28 -5.44
N PHE A 239 -4.94 -5.13 -4.85
CA PHE A 239 -3.74 -4.69 -5.56
C PHE A 239 -2.57 -5.61 -5.23
N GLU A 240 -1.80 -5.96 -6.25
CA GLU A 240 -0.57 -6.75 -6.11
C GLU A 240 0.60 -6.05 -6.82
N TYR A 241 1.72 -5.91 -6.11
CA TYR A 241 2.99 -5.48 -6.68
C TYR A 241 3.99 -6.63 -6.67
N GLN A 242 4.58 -6.92 -7.83
CA GLN A 242 5.58 -7.97 -8.03
C GLN A 242 6.93 -7.34 -8.37
N LYS A 243 8.01 -7.78 -7.70
CA LYS A 243 9.39 -7.44 -8.03
C LYS A 243 10.13 -8.70 -8.45
N TYR A 244 10.57 -8.77 -9.68
CA TYR A 244 11.31 -9.92 -10.19
C TYR A 244 12.73 -9.92 -9.65
N ILE A 245 13.16 -11.07 -9.11
CA ILE A 245 14.50 -11.35 -8.60
C ILE A 245 15.31 -12.19 -9.57
N SER A 246 14.65 -12.79 -10.56
CA SER A 246 15.21 -13.46 -11.73
C SER A 246 14.26 -13.34 -12.92
N GLU A 247 14.59 -13.89 -14.07
CA GLU A 247 13.68 -13.91 -15.22
C GLU A 247 12.33 -14.59 -14.93
N LYS A 248 12.33 -15.60 -14.06
CA LYS A 248 11.16 -16.42 -13.74
C LYS A 248 10.57 -16.13 -12.36
N SER A 249 11.40 -15.83 -11.37
CA SER A 249 10.98 -15.73 -9.96
C SER A 249 10.78 -14.31 -9.53
N PHE A 250 9.76 -14.08 -8.70
CA PHE A 250 9.42 -12.76 -8.16
C PHE A 250 8.99 -12.85 -6.69
N LEU A 251 9.21 -11.78 -5.98
CA LEU A 251 8.58 -11.51 -4.69
C LEU A 251 7.39 -10.60 -4.92
N PHE A 252 6.36 -10.70 -4.08
CA PHE A 252 5.19 -9.85 -4.19
C PHE A 252 4.60 -9.45 -2.84
N ILE A 253 3.90 -8.32 -2.85
CA ILE A 253 2.99 -7.87 -1.82
C ILE A 253 1.60 -7.78 -2.43
N HIS A 254 0.58 -8.17 -1.68
CA HIS A 254 -0.80 -8.22 -2.13
C HIS A 254 -1.71 -7.81 -0.97
N THR A 255 -2.74 -7.05 -1.25
CA THR A 255 -3.79 -6.66 -0.31
C THR A 255 -5.13 -6.63 -1.02
N ASP A 256 -6.15 -7.14 -0.35
CA ASP A 256 -7.53 -7.12 -0.81
C ASP A 256 -8.44 -6.52 0.27
N ALA A 257 -9.56 -5.91 -0.16
CA ALA A 257 -10.64 -5.45 0.71
C ALA A 257 -11.99 -5.85 0.12
N ILE A 258 -12.93 -6.22 0.99
CA ILE A 258 -14.27 -6.65 0.58
C ILE A 258 -15.07 -5.47 0.04
N TYR A 259 -15.83 -5.73 -1.03
CA TYR A 259 -16.79 -4.76 -1.57
C TYR A 259 -18.19 -5.36 -1.78
N LYS A 260 -18.38 -6.70 -1.60
CA LYS A 260 -19.67 -7.36 -1.72
C LYS A 260 -19.67 -8.74 -1.05
N GLY A 261 -20.85 -9.18 -0.56
CA GLY A 261 -21.09 -10.52 -0.01
C GLY A 261 -21.07 -10.59 1.50
N LEU A 262 -20.55 -9.56 2.17
CA LEU A 262 -20.59 -9.40 3.62
C LEU A 262 -20.54 -7.90 3.93
N ARG A 263 -21.02 -7.49 5.10
CA ARG A 263 -20.84 -6.12 5.58
C ARG A 263 -19.35 -5.76 5.61
N ALA A 264 -19.03 -4.55 5.19
CA ALA A 264 -17.66 -4.05 5.07
C ALA A 264 -16.81 -4.21 6.35
N GLY A 265 -15.52 -4.37 6.16
CA GLY A 265 -14.53 -4.47 7.24
C GLY A 265 -13.51 -5.61 7.08
N PHE A 266 -13.70 -6.51 6.11
CA PHE A 266 -12.68 -7.51 5.79
C PHE A 266 -11.57 -6.90 4.94
N MET A 267 -10.33 -7.18 5.33
CA MET A 267 -9.14 -6.92 4.52
C MET A 267 -8.07 -7.97 4.78
N ASP A 268 -7.11 -8.04 3.87
CA ASP A 268 -5.91 -8.84 4.03
C ASP A 268 -4.64 -8.10 3.59
N LEU A 269 -3.51 -8.64 3.99
CA LEU A 269 -2.18 -8.21 3.56
C LEU A 269 -1.27 -9.44 3.50
N PHE A 270 -0.72 -9.72 2.33
CA PHE A 270 0.15 -10.85 2.07
C PHE A 270 1.51 -10.45 1.52
N PHE A 271 2.51 -11.24 1.88
CA PHE A 271 3.85 -11.24 1.29
C PHE A 271 4.12 -12.63 0.74
N GLY A 272 4.72 -12.71 -0.43
CA GLY A 272 4.94 -14.02 -1.02
C GLY A 272 6.03 -14.04 -2.08
N ALA A 273 6.25 -15.25 -2.55
CA ALA A 273 7.11 -15.54 -3.69
C ALA A 273 6.33 -16.30 -4.76
N GLY A 274 6.69 -16.06 -5.99
CA GLY A 274 6.11 -16.76 -7.13
C GLY A 274 7.14 -17.07 -8.20
N SER A 275 6.75 -17.98 -9.09
CA SER A 275 7.57 -18.37 -10.23
C SER A 275 6.70 -18.61 -11.46
N ASN A 276 7.17 -18.12 -12.60
CA ASN A 276 6.60 -18.45 -13.91
C ASN A 276 7.11 -19.85 -14.32
N ILE A 277 6.22 -20.84 -14.27
CA ILE A 277 6.54 -22.24 -14.64
C ILE A 277 6.68 -22.39 -16.17
N HIS A 278 5.90 -21.61 -16.91
CA HIS A 278 5.97 -21.55 -18.37
C HIS A 278 5.87 -20.10 -18.85
N GLN A 279 6.69 -19.73 -19.81
CA GLN A 279 6.68 -18.40 -20.43
C GLN A 279 6.72 -18.52 -21.94
N SER A 280 5.77 -17.89 -22.61
CA SER A 280 5.75 -17.72 -24.06
C SER A 280 5.52 -16.25 -24.44
N LYS A 281 5.45 -15.97 -25.75
CA LYS A 281 5.13 -14.62 -26.23
C LYS A 281 3.74 -14.15 -25.78
N SER A 282 2.76 -15.06 -25.73
CA SER A 282 1.36 -14.73 -25.46
C SER A 282 0.89 -15.13 -24.07
N VAL A 283 1.57 -16.09 -23.39
CA VAL A 283 1.08 -16.72 -22.17
C VAL A 283 2.21 -16.92 -21.17
N ASN A 284 1.95 -16.61 -19.90
CA ASN A 284 2.75 -17.06 -18.76
C ASN A 284 1.88 -17.89 -17.82
N LEU A 285 2.32 -19.08 -17.46
CA LEU A 285 1.77 -19.83 -16.34
C LEU A 285 2.61 -19.55 -15.10
N PHE A 286 1.97 -19.28 -13.97
CA PHE A 286 2.67 -18.98 -12.72
C PHE A 286 2.08 -19.72 -11.53
N THR A 287 2.91 -19.93 -10.51
CA THR A 287 2.50 -20.37 -9.18
C THR A 287 2.99 -19.37 -8.14
N LYS A 288 2.24 -19.22 -7.06
CA LYS A 288 2.57 -18.32 -5.95
C LYS A 288 2.30 -19.00 -4.62
N LEU A 289 3.09 -18.65 -3.62
CA LEU A 289 2.83 -18.94 -2.22
C LEU A 289 2.98 -17.65 -1.43
N ALA A 290 1.93 -17.30 -0.70
CA ALA A 290 1.90 -16.15 0.18
C ALA A 290 1.63 -16.54 1.62
N VAL A 291 2.14 -15.75 2.53
CA VAL A 291 1.80 -15.75 3.96
C VAL A 291 1.45 -14.33 4.35
N GLY A 292 0.54 -14.17 5.30
CA GLY A 292 0.10 -12.84 5.67
C GLY A 292 -0.92 -12.85 6.79
N ALA A 293 -1.69 -11.78 6.84
CA ALA A 293 -2.75 -11.60 7.82
C ALA A 293 -4.05 -11.22 7.12
N ALA A 294 -5.17 -11.68 7.68
CA ALA A 294 -6.50 -11.31 7.24
C ALA A 294 -7.45 -11.22 8.42
N GLY A 295 -8.56 -10.51 8.21
CA GLY A 295 -9.64 -10.49 9.17
C GLY A 295 -10.55 -9.29 9.01
N GLY A 296 -11.43 -9.13 10.00
CA GLY A 296 -12.54 -8.20 9.96
C GLY A 296 -13.81 -8.83 9.40
N ARG A 297 -14.86 -8.91 10.22
CA ARG A 297 -16.15 -9.54 9.89
C ARG A 297 -16.11 -11.05 9.61
N VAL A 298 -14.94 -11.67 9.64
CA VAL A 298 -14.72 -13.12 9.55
C VAL A 298 -13.86 -13.55 10.73
N ALA A 299 -13.91 -14.80 11.13
CA ALA A 299 -13.20 -15.33 12.30
C ALA A 299 -11.93 -16.11 11.91
N PRO A 300 -10.82 -15.47 11.62
CA PRO A 300 -9.55 -16.11 11.34
C PRO A 300 -8.73 -16.35 12.62
N GLU A 301 -9.30 -16.16 13.81
CA GLU A 301 -8.67 -16.11 15.13
C GLU A 301 -7.48 -15.13 15.15
N GLY A 302 -6.22 -15.63 15.24
CA GLY A 302 -5.04 -14.79 15.28
C GLY A 302 -4.73 -14.00 14.01
N GLY A 303 -5.36 -14.35 12.90
CA GLY A 303 -5.22 -13.64 11.63
C GLY A 303 -4.17 -14.20 10.69
N PHE A 304 -3.29 -15.13 11.10
CA PHE A 304 -2.25 -15.68 10.23
C PHE A 304 -2.82 -16.58 9.15
N MET A 305 -2.50 -16.26 7.89
CA MET A 305 -3.02 -16.90 6.71
C MET A 305 -1.91 -17.45 5.82
N ILE A 306 -2.22 -18.55 5.12
CA ILE A 306 -1.43 -19.09 4.00
C ILE A 306 -2.30 -19.09 2.75
N TYR A 307 -1.71 -18.70 1.61
CA TYR A 307 -2.41 -18.57 0.34
C TYR A 307 -1.56 -19.10 -0.84
N PRO A 308 -1.54 -20.42 -1.11
CA PRO A 308 -1.06 -20.97 -2.36
C PRO A 308 -2.03 -20.64 -3.51
N SER A 309 -1.49 -20.27 -4.67
CA SER A 309 -2.29 -19.98 -5.86
C SER A 309 -1.53 -20.31 -7.16
N ILE A 310 -2.29 -20.52 -8.21
CA ILE A 310 -1.82 -20.76 -9.58
C ILE A 310 -2.59 -19.84 -10.52
N GLY A 311 -1.97 -19.48 -11.63
CA GLY A 311 -2.67 -18.64 -12.60
C GLY A 311 -1.99 -18.58 -13.95
N ILE A 312 -2.64 -17.84 -14.84
CA ILE A 312 -2.22 -17.61 -16.22
C ILE A 312 -2.32 -16.12 -16.55
N ASP A 313 -1.24 -15.56 -17.09
CA ASP A 313 -1.24 -14.22 -17.68
C ASP A 313 -1.39 -14.34 -19.19
N LEU A 314 -2.46 -13.79 -19.74
CA LEU A 314 -2.71 -13.67 -21.18
C LEU A 314 -2.19 -12.29 -21.62
N LYS A 315 -1.05 -12.26 -22.29
CA LYS A 315 -0.38 -11.01 -22.72
C LYS A 315 -1.15 -10.37 -23.87
N LEU A 316 -1.64 -9.16 -23.65
CA LEU A 316 -2.26 -8.32 -24.66
C LEU A 316 -1.20 -7.54 -25.45
N THR A 317 -0.17 -7.09 -24.73
CA THR A 317 1.01 -6.40 -25.26
C THR A 317 2.25 -6.82 -24.46
N ASN A 318 3.42 -6.28 -24.78
CA ASN A 318 4.62 -6.50 -23.98
C ASN A 318 4.49 -5.97 -22.54
N SER A 319 3.63 -4.97 -22.33
CA SER A 319 3.43 -4.31 -21.03
C SER A 319 2.13 -4.67 -20.32
N PHE A 320 1.12 -5.19 -21.00
CA PHE A 320 -0.20 -5.49 -20.42
C PHE A 320 -0.59 -6.95 -20.59
N ALA A 321 -1.20 -7.50 -19.55
CA ALA A 321 -1.80 -8.82 -19.57
C ALA A 321 -3.11 -8.85 -18.76
N ILE A 322 -4.02 -9.74 -19.15
CA ILE A 322 -5.12 -10.19 -18.31
C ILE A 322 -4.59 -11.39 -17.52
N SER A 323 -4.68 -11.31 -16.19
CA SER A 323 -4.30 -12.39 -15.29
C SER A 323 -5.55 -13.10 -14.80
N LEU A 324 -5.59 -14.42 -14.91
CA LEU A 324 -6.60 -15.28 -14.32
C LEU A 324 -5.92 -16.15 -13.27
N HIS A 325 -6.53 -16.32 -12.10
CA HIS A 325 -5.91 -17.10 -11.03
C HIS A 325 -6.95 -17.79 -10.15
N SER A 326 -6.48 -18.82 -9.47
CA SER A 326 -7.24 -19.56 -8.47
C SER A 326 -6.31 -20.02 -7.36
N GLY A 327 -6.84 -20.20 -6.16
CA GLY A 327 -6.04 -20.58 -5.02
C GLY A 327 -6.87 -21.12 -3.85
N TYR A 328 -6.14 -21.43 -2.79
CA TYR A 328 -6.69 -21.90 -1.54
C TYR A 328 -6.24 -21.00 -0.39
N TYR A 329 -7.20 -20.42 0.29
CA TYR A 329 -7.03 -19.42 1.32
C TYR A 329 -7.32 -20.04 2.67
N ARG A 330 -6.35 -20.05 3.62
CA ARG A 330 -6.50 -20.78 4.88
C ARG A 330 -5.90 -20.03 6.07
N ALA A 331 -6.69 -19.90 7.13
CA ALA A 331 -6.22 -19.53 8.46
C ALA A 331 -5.48 -20.71 9.12
N ILE A 332 -4.32 -20.43 9.72
CA ILE A 332 -3.53 -21.49 10.37
C ILE A 332 -4.09 -21.82 11.77
N ALA A 333 -4.56 -20.82 12.49
CA ALA A 333 -5.08 -21.00 13.85
C ALA A 333 -6.62 -20.89 13.94
N GLY A 334 -7.30 -20.54 12.85
CA GLY A 334 -8.73 -20.30 12.82
C GLY A 334 -9.46 -21.19 11.80
N ASP A 335 -10.77 -21.04 11.74
CA ASP A 335 -11.67 -21.84 10.89
C ASP A 335 -11.85 -21.25 9.48
N LEU A 336 -11.25 -20.10 9.16
CA LEU A 336 -11.40 -19.46 7.85
C LEU A 336 -10.67 -20.23 6.76
N GLU A 337 -11.46 -20.82 5.87
CA GLU A 337 -10.98 -21.51 4.67
C GLU A 337 -11.83 -21.09 3.47
N ALA A 338 -11.20 -20.90 2.30
CA ALA A 338 -11.93 -20.58 1.08
C ALA A 338 -11.18 -21.06 -0.17
N TYR A 339 -11.91 -21.51 -1.16
CA TYR A 339 -11.42 -21.53 -2.54
C TYR A 339 -11.54 -20.12 -3.13
N THR A 340 -10.51 -19.70 -3.85
CA THR A 340 -10.48 -18.39 -4.48
C THR A 340 -10.38 -18.52 -5.98
N GLY A 341 -10.93 -17.54 -6.68
CA GLY A 341 -10.74 -17.36 -8.09
C GLY A 341 -10.85 -15.88 -8.41
N GLY A 342 -10.22 -15.47 -9.50
CA GLY A 342 -10.25 -14.06 -9.85
C GLY A 342 -9.58 -13.76 -11.17
N PHE A 343 -9.72 -12.49 -11.54
CA PHE A 343 -9.04 -11.94 -12.71
C PHE A 343 -8.43 -10.57 -12.35
N GLY A 344 -7.48 -10.14 -13.15
CA GLY A 344 -6.87 -8.83 -12.95
C GLY A 344 -6.24 -8.27 -14.20
N LEU A 345 -6.03 -6.97 -14.20
CA LEU A 345 -5.24 -6.28 -15.21
C LEU A 345 -3.83 -6.10 -14.66
N LYS A 346 -2.86 -6.71 -15.33
CA LYS A 346 -1.45 -6.70 -14.96
C LYS A 346 -0.65 -5.83 -15.92
N TYR A 347 0.18 -4.97 -15.35
CA TYR A 347 1.08 -4.09 -16.06
C TYR A 347 2.53 -4.40 -15.72
N PHE A 348 3.36 -4.69 -16.75
CA PHE A 348 4.78 -4.98 -16.62
C PHE A 348 5.62 -3.77 -16.96
N SER A 349 6.68 -3.53 -16.20
CA SER A 349 7.66 -2.48 -16.46
C SER A 349 9.08 -2.92 -16.08
N ASN A 350 10.08 -2.38 -16.80
CA ASN A 350 11.49 -2.49 -16.43
C ASN A 350 11.95 -1.12 -15.97
N THR A 351 12.50 -1.02 -14.76
CA THR A 351 12.84 0.27 -14.14
C THR A 351 14.26 0.29 -13.58
N GLY A 352 14.85 1.49 -13.48
CA GLY A 352 16.05 1.77 -12.70
C GLY A 352 17.39 1.43 -13.35
N GLY A 353 17.42 1.07 -14.65
CA GLY A 353 18.67 0.81 -15.38
C GLY A 353 18.48 0.51 -16.85
N THR A 354 19.57 0.37 -17.60
CA THR A 354 19.60 0.19 -19.06
C THR A 354 20.26 -1.10 -19.52
N GLU A 355 21.02 -1.82 -18.69
CA GLU A 355 21.86 -2.95 -19.13
C GLU A 355 21.09 -4.22 -19.53
N THR A 356 19.85 -4.38 -19.08
CA THR A 356 19.06 -5.61 -19.33
C THR A 356 18.01 -5.45 -20.43
N THR A 357 17.99 -4.31 -21.08
CA THR A 357 17.02 -4.03 -22.16
C THR A 357 17.73 -3.87 -23.50
N LEU A 358 17.22 -4.50 -24.53
CA LEU A 358 17.62 -4.25 -25.92
C LEU A 358 17.13 -2.86 -26.42
N ASN A 359 16.48 -2.11 -25.55
CA ASN A 359 15.88 -0.82 -25.88
C ASN A 359 16.94 0.27 -25.97
N LYS A 360 16.91 1.03 -27.04
CA LYS A 360 17.68 2.26 -27.20
C LYS A 360 16.91 3.50 -26.75
N GLU A 361 15.61 3.38 -26.48
CA GLU A 361 14.72 4.46 -26.08
C GLU A 361 14.15 4.23 -24.67
N TYR A 362 14.17 5.29 -23.90
CA TYR A 362 13.73 5.30 -22.50
C TYR A 362 12.79 6.48 -22.26
N LYS A 363 11.92 6.34 -21.28
CA LYS A 363 11.08 7.40 -20.76
C LYS A 363 11.20 7.45 -19.25
N THR A 364 11.18 8.64 -18.67
CA THR A 364 11.05 8.78 -17.22
C THR A 364 9.58 8.81 -16.83
N GLN A 365 9.28 8.07 -15.79
CA GLN A 365 7.93 7.92 -15.24
C GLN A 365 7.83 8.65 -13.91
N GLY A 366 6.94 9.64 -13.80
CA GLY A 366 6.69 10.38 -12.57
C GLY A 366 5.90 9.52 -11.57
N ILE A 367 6.32 9.59 -10.31
CA ILE A 367 5.66 8.96 -9.16
C ILE A 367 5.66 9.96 -8.02
N HIS A 368 4.52 10.10 -7.33
CA HIS A 368 4.42 10.79 -6.06
C HIS A 368 4.07 9.82 -4.94
N ILE A 369 4.77 9.93 -3.84
CA ILE A 369 4.48 9.23 -2.58
C ILE A 369 4.07 10.29 -1.57
N GLN A 370 2.89 10.14 -0.99
CA GLN A 370 2.30 11.18 -0.15
C GLN A 370 1.82 10.59 1.16
N LEU A 371 2.24 11.21 2.26
CA LEU A 371 1.68 10.98 3.58
C LEU A 371 0.71 12.12 3.89
N GLN A 372 -0.52 11.80 4.30
CA GLN A 372 -1.56 12.79 4.48
C GLN A 372 -2.39 12.54 5.74
N ASN A 373 -2.88 13.63 6.32
CA ASN A 373 -3.98 13.62 7.24
C ASN A 373 -5.28 13.83 6.46
N GLN A 374 -6.30 13.02 6.76
CA GLN A 374 -7.61 13.12 6.16
C GLN A 374 -8.64 13.36 7.26
N THR A 375 -9.51 14.33 7.09
CA THR A 375 -10.59 14.63 8.00
C THR A 375 -11.92 14.41 7.28
N TYR A 376 -12.76 13.54 7.84
CA TYR A 376 -14.13 13.31 7.40
C TYR A 376 -15.07 13.95 8.40
N LEU A 377 -15.90 14.89 7.93
CA LEU A 377 -16.74 15.71 8.78
C LEU A 377 -18.13 15.08 8.96
N ASP A 378 -18.62 15.06 10.20
CA ASP A 378 -19.99 14.64 10.53
C ASP A 378 -20.35 13.25 9.96
N VAL A 379 -19.49 12.27 10.24
CA VAL A 379 -19.67 10.88 9.77
C VAL A 379 -20.75 10.21 10.59
N GLN A 380 -21.80 9.75 9.92
CA GLN A 380 -22.87 8.98 10.54
C GLN A 380 -22.37 7.57 10.91
N LYS A 381 -22.63 7.17 12.16
CA LYS A 381 -22.35 5.83 12.68
C LYS A 381 -23.64 5.08 12.97
N THR A 382 -23.57 3.76 12.93
CA THR A 382 -24.73 2.88 13.21
C THR A 382 -24.98 2.65 14.71
N ASP A 383 -24.01 2.96 15.56
CA ASP A 383 -23.99 2.57 16.97
C ASP A 383 -23.62 3.71 17.94
N SER A 384 -23.49 4.95 17.44
CA SER A 384 -23.20 6.15 18.23
C SER A 384 -23.61 7.43 17.47
N ASP A 385 -23.41 8.57 18.11
CA ASP A 385 -23.60 9.88 17.49
C ASP A 385 -22.64 10.10 16.30
N ASN A 386 -22.95 11.07 15.44
CA ASN A 386 -22.08 11.49 14.37
C ASN A 386 -20.75 12.03 14.93
N VAL A 387 -19.68 11.72 14.24
CA VAL A 387 -18.31 12.11 14.66
C VAL A 387 -17.48 12.61 13.50
N ASP A 388 -16.51 13.46 13.80
CA ASP A 388 -15.44 13.79 12.86
C ASP A 388 -14.36 12.73 12.94
N LEU A 389 -14.07 12.07 11.80
CA LEU A 389 -12.98 11.10 11.71
C LEU A 389 -11.69 11.76 11.25
N GLN A 390 -10.57 11.37 11.85
CA GLN A 390 -9.25 11.68 11.32
C GLN A 390 -8.49 10.39 10.99
N LEU A 391 -7.92 10.36 9.78
CA LEU A 391 -7.18 9.21 9.27
C LEU A 391 -5.77 9.63 8.89
N ILE A 392 -4.81 8.73 9.13
CA ILE A 392 -3.52 8.78 8.47
C ILE A 392 -3.62 8.03 7.15
N GLY A 393 -3.22 8.67 6.05
CA GLY A 393 -3.30 8.12 4.71
C GLY A 393 -1.94 8.04 4.03
N LEU A 394 -1.71 6.94 3.33
CA LEU A 394 -0.59 6.76 2.41
C LEU A 394 -1.14 6.72 0.99
N ARG A 395 -0.59 7.56 0.12
CA ARG A 395 -1.04 7.70 -1.26
C ARG A 395 0.12 7.63 -2.25
N PHE A 396 -0.13 6.98 -3.37
CA PHE A 396 0.75 6.89 -4.53
C PHE A 396 0.04 7.46 -5.75
N ASN A 397 0.68 8.42 -6.44
CA ASN A 397 0.24 8.85 -7.75
C ASN A 397 1.26 8.39 -8.79
N TYR A 398 0.78 7.87 -9.90
CA TYR A 398 1.57 7.38 -11.02
C TYR A 398 1.19 8.14 -12.28
N ASP A 399 2.09 9.00 -12.79
CA ASP A 399 1.79 9.88 -13.92
C ASP A 399 1.66 9.06 -15.22
N LEU A 400 0.53 9.11 -15.88
CA LEU A 400 0.35 8.55 -17.22
C LEU A 400 0.97 9.45 -18.29
N ASN A 401 0.81 10.76 -18.10
CA ASN A 401 1.41 11.83 -18.88
C ASN A 401 1.49 13.12 -18.03
N ASN A 402 1.72 14.27 -18.65
CA ASN A 402 1.83 15.55 -17.93
C ASN A 402 0.52 16.03 -17.30
N THR A 403 -0.62 15.46 -17.69
CA THR A 403 -1.96 15.88 -17.28
C THR A 403 -2.68 14.81 -16.46
N PHE A 404 -2.60 13.53 -16.86
CA PHE A 404 -3.33 12.41 -16.26
C PHE A 404 -2.43 11.56 -15.38
N TYR A 405 -2.96 11.13 -14.23
CA TYR A 405 -2.27 10.21 -13.32
C TYR A 405 -3.24 9.22 -12.66
N LEU A 406 -2.71 8.06 -12.31
CA LEU A 406 -3.40 7.05 -11.51
C LEU A 406 -3.19 7.35 -10.03
N ILE A 407 -4.19 7.03 -9.21
CA ILE A 407 -4.20 7.17 -7.76
C ILE A 407 -4.35 5.79 -7.15
N GLY A 408 -3.53 5.48 -6.15
CA GLY A 408 -3.74 4.40 -5.19
C GLY A 408 -3.57 4.96 -3.79
N GLU A 409 -4.55 4.72 -2.90
CA GLU A 409 -4.55 5.32 -1.58
C GLU A 409 -5.15 4.38 -0.55
N THR A 410 -4.58 4.37 0.65
CA THR A 410 -5.16 3.73 1.82
C THR A 410 -5.11 4.67 3.01
N GLY A 411 -6.10 4.57 3.91
CA GLY A 411 -6.19 5.38 5.13
C GLY A 411 -6.74 4.60 6.29
N PHE A 412 -6.23 4.88 7.50
CA PHE A 412 -6.63 4.24 8.75
C PHE A 412 -6.99 5.30 9.79
N ALA A 413 -8.13 5.12 10.46
CA ALA A 413 -8.60 6.05 11.47
C ALA A 413 -7.70 6.04 12.71
N TYR A 414 -7.46 7.26 13.26
CA TYR A 414 -6.74 7.45 14.51
C TYR A 414 -7.48 8.38 15.49
N LYS A 415 -8.65 8.94 15.08
CA LYS A 415 -9.50 9.77 15.93
C LYS A 415 -10.95 9.68 15.49
N GLY A 416 -11.89 9.84 16.43
CA GLY A 416 -13.35 9.84 16.18
C GLY A 416 -14.01 8.52 16.58
N GLU A 417 -13.51 7.84 17.62
CA GLU A 417 -14.04 6.56 18.13
C GLU A 417 -14.23 5.52 17.02
N SER A 418 -13.29 5.51 16.07
CA SER A 418 -13.40 4.72 14.85
C SER A 418 -12.16 3.88 14.57
N GLY A 419 -11.46 3.46 15.62
CA GLY A 419 -10.39 2.48 15.52
C GLY A 419 -10.87 1.20 14.84
N GLY A 420 -10.28 0.89 13.68
CA GLY A 420 -10.72 -0.18 12.80
C GLY A 420 -11.47 0.28 11.54
N TYR A 421 -11.78 1.57 11.38
CA TYR A 421 -12.17 2.10 10.08
C TYR A 421 -10.94 2.27 9.19
N ALA A 422 -11.02 1.71 8.00
CA ALA A 422 -10.01 1.88 6.97
C ALA A 422 -10.65 1.97 5.59
N HIS A 423 -9.91 2.53 4.62
CA HIS A 423 -10.28 2.47 3.22
C HIS A 423 -9.07 2.16 2.34
N GLY A 424 -9.35 1.54 1.18
CA GLY A 424 -8.43 1.37 0.05
C GLY A 424 -9.14 1.78 -1.22
N ILE A 425 -8.62 2.79 -1.93
CA ILE A 425 -9.24 3.35 -3.13
C ILE A 425 -8.22 3.50 -4.26
N VAL A 426 -8.69 3.34 -5.48
CA VAL A 426 -7.92 3.59 -6.71
C VAL A 426 -8.69 4.56 -7.59
N GLY A 427 -7.98 5.32 -8.43
CA GLY A 427 -8.67 6.31 -9.26
C GLY A 427 -7.80 6.96 -10.30
N LEU A 428 -8.39 7.97 -10.93
CA LEU A 428 -7.78 8.82 -11.94
C LEU A 428 -7.80 10.27 -11.46
N GLY A 429 -6.71 10.96 -11.75
CA GLY A 429 -6.60 12.41 -11.54
C GLY A 429 -6.16 13.14 -12.80
N ILE A 430 -6.57 14.38 -12.87
CA ILE A 430 -6.17 15.36 -13.87
C ILE A 430 -5.48 16.51 -13.14
N SER A 431 -4.28 16.90 -13.58
CA SER A 431 -3.59 18.07 -13.07
C SER A 431 -3.53 19.18 -14.11
N SER A 432 -3.68 20.43 -13.67
CA SER A 432 -3.43 21.60 -14.50
C SER A 432 -1.95 21.75 -14.85
N PRO A 433 -1.59 22.50 -15.88
CA PRO A 433 -0.26 23.10 -15.96
C PRO A 433 0.04 23.87 -14.67
N ALA A 434 1.32 23.98 -14.32
CA ALA A 434 1.73 24.76 -13.16
C ALA A 434 1.53 26.27 -13.43
N PHE A 435 1.08 27.01 -12.43
CA PHE A 435 0.88 28.44 -12.43
C PHE A 435 1.47 29.07 -11.15
N LEU A 436 1.42 30.39 -10.99
CA LEU A 436 2.06 31.13 -9.87
C LEU A 436 3.54 30.72 -9.72
N ASP A 437 4.37 31.24 -10.62
CA ASP A 437 5.80 30.94 -10.68
C ASP A 437 6.13 29.44 -10.84
N GLU A 438 5.29 28.71 -11.57
CA GLU A 438 5.40 27.29 -11.84
C GLU A 438 5.36 26.38 -10.58
N LYS A 439 4.82 26.90 -9.45
CA LYS A 439 4.80 26.19 -8.17
C LYS A 439 3.47 25.61 -7.80
N LEU A 440 2.36 26.14 -8.31
CA LEU A 440 1.01 25.71 -7.94
C LEU A 440 0.36 24.93 -9.07
N LYS A 441 -0.25 23.77 -8.74
CA LYS A 441 -1.08 22.97 -9.66
C LYS A 441 -2.44 22.72 -9.03
N ALA A 442 -3.48 22.75 -9.86
CA ALA A 442 -4.81 22.31 -9.48
C ALA A 442 -5.06 20.88 -9.93
N HIS A 443 -5.87 20.13 -9.17
CA HIS A 443 -6.17 18.73 -9.39
C HIS A 443 -7.67 18.49 -9.35
N LEU A 444 -8.18 17.70 -10.29
CA LEU A 444 -9.51 17.11 -10.26
C LEU A 444 -9.34 15.60 -10.23
N GLU A 445 -9.99 14.93 -9.28
CA GLU A 445 -9.78 13.52 -9.02
C GLU A 445 -11.10 12.78 -8.85
N PHE A 446 -11.11 11.53 -9.30
CA PHE A 446 -12.19 10.60 -9.04
C PHE A 446 -11.61 9.24 -8.68
N ALA A 447 -11.90 8.78 -7.47
CA ALA A 447 -11.42 7.50 -6.96
C ALA A 447 -12.60 6.66 -6.45
N GLY A 448 -12.43 5.36 -6.41
CA GLY A 448 -13.38 4.43 -5.83
C GLY A 448 -12.67 3.19 -5.33
N GLY A 449 -13.34 2.45 -4.45
CA GLY A 449 -12.78 1.24 -3.86
C GLY A 449 -13.61 0.73 -2.70
N ALA A 450 -12.95 0.26 -1.66
CA ALA A 450 -13.59 -0.32 -0.50
C ALA A 450 -13.24 0.45 0.78
N ALA A 451 -14.22 0.60 1.68
CA ALA A 451 -14.05 1.18 3.00
C ALA A 451 -14.98 0.53 4.01
N GLY A 452 -14.59 0.49 5.27
CA GLY A 452 -15.47 0.00 6.32
C GLY A 452 -14.80 -0.17 7.67
N GLY A 453 -15.60 -0.56 8.65
CA GLY A 453 -15.19 -0.81 10.03
C GLY A 453 -15.75 0.21 11.02
N ALA A 454 -15.61 -0.09 12.30
CA ALA A 454 -15.89 0.78 13.45
C ALA A 454 -17.25 1.49 13.46
N GLY A 455 -18.32 0.85 12.97
CA GLY A 455 -19.67 1.42 12.98
C GLY A 455 -19.95 2.44 11.86
N VAL A 456 -19.00 2.76 11.01
CA VAL A 456 -19.25 3.57 9.81
C VAL A 456 -20.05 2.76 8.81
N ASP A 457 -21.16 3.32 8.35
CA ASP A 457 -22.10 2.60 7.50
C ASP A 457 -21.76 2.76 6.02
N THR A 458 -21.04 1.77 5.51
CA THR A 458 -20.71 1.62 4.08
C THR A 458 -21.39 0.40 3.47
N GLU A 459 -22.33 -0.25 4.22
CA GLU A 459 -22.95 -1.52 3.85
C GLU A 459 -21.90 -2.58 3.46
N GLU A 460 -21.88 -2.99 2.18
CA GLU A 460 -20.92 -3.98 1.68
C GLU A 460 -19.52 -3.40 1.42
N GLY A 461 -19.35 -2.07 1.50
CA GLY A 461 -18.04 -1.41 1.49
C GLY A 461 -17.70 -0.57 0.27
N ILE A 462 -18.50 -0.56 -0.79
CA ILE A 462 -18.18 0.26 -1.97
C ILE A 462 -18.24 1.74 -1.60
N VAL A 463 -17.17 2.46 -1.98
CA VAL A 463 -17.09 3.92 -1.83
C VAL A 463 -16.58 4.59 -3.10
N ILE A 464 -17.02 5.83 -3.30
CA ILE A 464 -16.53 6.72 -4.35
C ILE A 464 -16.13 8.06 -3.76
N ARG A 465 -15.10 8.70 -4.35
CA ARG A 465 -14.56 9.96 -3.86
C ARG A 465 -14.21 10.92 -5.00
N PRO A 466 -15.10 11.84 -5.40
CA PRO A 466 -14.75 13.01 -6.17
C PRO A 466 -14.00 14.03 -5.31
N THR A 467 -12.92 14.63 -5.82
CA THR A 467 -12.04 15.52 -5.06
C THR A 467 -11.50 16.65 -5.94
N LEU A 468 -11.41 17.85 -5.39
CA LEU A 468 -10.66 18.98 -5.94
C LEU A 468 -9.47 19.26 -5.03
N GLY A 469 -8.30 19.49 -5.61
CA GLY A 469 -7.07 19.67 -4.85
C GLY A 469 -6.15 20.73 -5.44
N LEU A 470 -5.18 21.13 -4.62
CA LEU A 470 -4.08 21.99 -4.96
C LEU A 470 -2.78 21.36 -4.47
N SER A 471 -1.72 21.48 -5.23
CA SER A 471 -0.37 21.14 -4.78
C SER A 471 0.57 22.32 -4.98
N TYR A 472 1.34 22.65 -3.94
CA TYR A 472 2.32 23.72 -3.96
C TYR A 472 3.73 23.14 -3.80
N GLN A 473 4.61 23.42 -4.77
CA GLN A 473 5.99 22.93 -4.77
C GLN A 473 6.84 23.71 -3.76
N LEU A 474 7.30 23.01 -2.71
CA LEU A 474 8.18 23.56 -1.67
C LEU A 474 9.65 23.49 -2.07
N ALA A 475 10.05 22.38 -2.69
CA ALA A 475 11.41 22.11 -3.15
C ALA A 475 11.36 21.20 -4.39
N ASN A 476 12.51 20.89 -5.02
CA ASN A 476 12.57 20.12 -6.27
C ASN A 476 11.72 18.84 -6.28
N ASN A 477 11.67 18.13 -5.16
CA ASN A 477 10.98 16.85 -5.05
C ASN A 477 9.88 16.86 -3.97
N PHE A 478 9.66 17.97 -3.26
CA PHE A 478 8.67 18.07 -2.19
C PHE A 478 7.57 19.07 -2.52
N SER A 479 6.32 18.65 -2.28
CA SER A 479 5.14 19.48 -2.46
C SER A 479 4.20 19.33 -1.28
N LEU A 480 3.56 20.43 -0.89
CA LEU A 480 2.39 20.41 -0.01
C LEU A 480 1.16 20.14 -0.86
N TYR A 481 0.29 19.24 -0.42
CA TYR A 481 -0.97 18.92 -1.07
C TYR A 481 -2.13 19.22 -0.12
N ALA A 482 -3.18 19.86 -0.64
CA ALA A 482 -4.43 20.05 0.07
C ALA A 482 -5.60 19.77 -0.88
N SER A 483 -6.63 19.09 -0.40
CA SER A 483 -7.81 18.80 -1.21
C SER A 483 -9.08 18.72 -0.37
N GLY A 484 -10.22 18.94 -1.05
CA GLY A 484 -11.55 18.77 -0.48
C GLY A 484 -12.46 18.04 -1.45
N GLY A 485 -13.37 17.25 -0.89
CA GLY A 485 -14.30 16.45 -1.68
C GLY A 485 -15.38 15.78 -0.85
N LYS A 486 -15.94 14.73 -1.40
CA LYS A 486 -16.96 13.90 -0.73
C LYS A 486 -16.48 12.46 -0.71
N MET A 487 -16.68 11.77 0.42
CA MET A 487 -16.61 10.31 0.48
C MET A 487 -18.04 9.78 0.56
N ILE A 488 -18.44 8.98 -0.41
CA ILE A 488 -19.82 8.53 -0.59
C ILE A 488 -19.83 7.01 -0.70
N SER A 489 -20.69 6.36 0.09
CA SER A 489 -21.05 4.95 -0.12
C SER A 489 -22.37 4.89 -0.89
N PRO A 490 -22.41 4.35 -2.13
CA PRO A 490 -23.65 4.25 -2.91
C PRO A 490 -24.71 3.33 -2.30
N SER A 491 -24.30 2.38 -1.47
CA SER A 491 -25.20 1.39 -0.82
C SER A 491 -25.42 1.65 0.66
N GLY A 492 -24.52 2.39 1.32
CA GLY A 492 -24.59 2.74 2.74
C GLY A 492 -24.97 4.22 2.97
N ASN A 493 -24.99 4.61 4.24
CA ASN A 493 -25.32 5.98 4.64
C ASN A 493 -24.12 6.93 4.67
N LEU A 494 -22.90 6.44 4.40
CA LEU A 494 -21.72 7.30 4.38
C LEU A 494 -21.82 8.32 3.24
N ASN A 495 -21.98 9.60 3.59
CA ASN A 495 -21.93 10.75 2.66
C ASN A 495 -21.35 11.95 3.39
N THR A 496 -20.03 11.99 3.46
CA THR A 496 -19.31 12.99 4.25
C THR A 496 -18.42 13.87 3.41
N THR A 497 -18.22 15.11 3.86
CA THR A 497 -17.18 15.99 3.32
C THR A 497 -15.82 15.52 3.83
N ASN A 498 -14.86 15.36 2.91
CA ASN A 498 -13.51 15.02 3.28
C ASN A 498 -12.54 16.15 2.93
N ILE A 499 -11.60 16.42 3.83
CA ILE A 499 -10.53 17.41 3.67
C ILE A 499 -9.21 16.65 3.90
N ASN A 500 -8.27 16.80 2.97
CA ASN A 500 -6.97 16.14 3.05
C ASN A 500 -5.86 17.18 3.01
N VAL A 501 -4.85 17.00 3.85
CA VAL A 501 -3.61 17.78 3.83
C VAL A 501 -2.45 16.81 3.93
N GLY A 502 -1.44 16.95 3.07
CA GLY A 502 -0.33 16.03 3.05
C GLY A 502 0.95 16.60 2.47
N LEU A 503 2.04 15.91 2.79
CA LEU A 503 3.35 16.14 2.20
C LEU A 503 3.62 15.07 1.15
N SER A 504 3.97 15.52 -0.06
CA SER A 504 4.23 14.67 -1.22
C SER A 504 5.71 14.72 -1.60
N PHE A 505 6.30 13.55 -1.83
CA PHE A 505 7.62 13.40 -2.42
C PHE A 505 7.48 12.89 -3.85
N GLY A 506 7.87 13.74 -4.82
CA GLY A 506 7.86 13.43 -6.25
C GLY A 506 9.22 12.94 -6.73
N LEU A 507 9.23 11.92 -7.57
CA LEU A 507 10.42 11.37 -8.19
C LEU A 507 10.12 10.88 -9.61
N ALA A 508 11.16 10.69 -10.41
CA ALA A 508 11.06 10.13 -11.75
C ALA A 508 11.87 8.82 -11.85
N THR A 509 11.25 7.75 -12.28
CA THR A 509 11.93 6.46 -12.52
C THR A 509 12.24 6.29 -14.00
N LEU A 510 13.45 5.84 -14.33
CA LEU A 510 13.81 5.50 -15.71
C LEU A 510 13.12 4.18 -16.10
N ARG A 511 12.48 4.16 -17.26
CA ARG A 511 11.76 3.02 -17.81
C ARG A 511 12.14 2.82 -19.27
N GLY A 512 12.39 1.58 -19.70
CA GLY A 512 12.54 1.23 -21.09
C GLY A 512 11.22 1.44 -21.87
N LYS A 513 11.32 1.98 -23.07
CA LYS A 513 10.19 2.11 -23.98
C LYS A 513 10.07 0.79 -24.74
N ASN A 514 9.00 0.03 -24.51
CA ASN A 514 8.73 -1.27 -25.16
C ASN A 514 8.04 -1.09 -26.50
#